data_1d5c3e9c2e1131c3e6c0c5645634d516
#
_entry.id   1d5c3e9c2e1131c3e6c0c5645634d516
#
_cell.length_a   1.000
_cell.length_b   1.000
_cell.length_c   1.000
_cell.angle_alpha   90.00
_cell.angle_beta   90.00
_cell.angle_gamma   90.00
#
_symmetry.space_group_name_H-M   'P 1'
#
loop_
_entity.id
_entity.type
_entity.pdbx_description
1 polymer ?
#
loop_
_entity_poly.entity_id
_entity_poly.type
_entity_poly.pdbx_seq_one_letter_code
_entity_poly.pdbx_strand_id
1 'polypeptide(L)'
;MITNRSHDLLTRARPSGLWGRLAQFPLVRILIVVLFLVPEAMFHNLTIVHIVEKMPHPWFTVLLDVVSILDVALVVFLYSRYTRWIEKRPAVEFGLRGAGREFGAGALISVLLVGMAWGAIVIGGSYRVLGVAHPWILLHAAIRFGTGAFLQVMIFRVILFRLTDELIGTYAALALAAMIFGLAHAINGNLTASGLAGLIVGDVLLVAAFALTRRVWFVWGMHAAWNFCQDGVLGMPNSGVTELPSWLEVEVEGPWWLTGGEFGIEASVTATALSILVGVGILQRARARGQVLRPVWKRVVELPDPLVE
;
A
#
# COMPACT_ATOMS: atom_id res chain seq x y z
N MET A 1 -22.24 -16.48 -6.78
CA MET A 1 -22.42 -15.27 -7.60
C MET A 1 -21.32 -14.30 -7.22
N ILE A 2 -20.30 -14.11 -8.07
CA ILE A 2 -19.24 -13.10 -7.87
C ILE A 2 -19.78 -11.84 -8.53
N THR A 3 -20.39 -10.94 -7.73
CA THR A 3 -20.78 -9.62 -8.21
C THR A 3 -19.56 -8.93 -8.78
N ASN A 4 -19.65 -8.40 -9.97
CA ASN A 4 -18.60 -7.65 -10.64
C ASN A 4 -18.40 -6.32 -9.89
N ARG A 5 -17.56 -6.34 -8.83
CA ARG A 5 -17.34 -5.22 -7.89
C ARG A 5 -16.83 -3.94 -8.56
N SER A 6 -16.17 -4.06 -9.72
CA SER A 6 -15.79 -2.88 -10.51
C SER A 6 -17.00 -2.17 -11.09
N HIS A 7 -18.07 -2.88 -11.39
CA HIS A 7 -19.33 -2.31 -11.85
C HIS A 7 -20.02 -1.53 -10.72
N ASP A 8 -20.01 -2.06 -9.49
CA ASP A 8 -20.63 -1.41 -8.33
C ASP A 8 -19.91 -0.10 -7.93
N LEU A 9 -18.61 0.00 -8.19
CA LEU A 9 -17.85 1.24 -7.96
C LEU A 9 -18.14 2.31 -9.02
N LEU A 10 -18.60 1.92 -10.21
CA LEU A 10 -18.90 2.82 -11.33
C LEU A 10 -20.39 3.20 -11.43
N THR A 11 -21.29 2.41 -10.83
CA THR A 11 -22.74 2.70 -10.79
C THR A 11 -23.02 3.80 -9.77
N ARG A 12 -22.81 5.04 -10.18
CA ARG A 12 -23.17 6.22 -9.38
C ARG A 12 -24.42 6.85 -9.94
N ALA A 13 -25.29 7.36 -9.06
CA ALA A 13 -26.36 8.25 -9.47
C ALA A 13 -25.76 9.40 -10.28
N ARG A 14 -26.28 9.67 -11.49
CA ARG A 14 -25.79 10.79 -12.30
C ARG A 14 -26.01 12.09 -11.54
N PRO A 15 -24.95 12.87 -11.25
CA PRO A 15 -25.09 14.10 -10.50
C PRO A 15 -25.88 15.12 -11.32
N SER A 16 -26.84 15.78 -10.68
CA SER A 16 -27.58 16.88 -11.27
C SER A 16 -26.75 18.16 -11.24
N GLY A 17 -26.72 18.90 -12.36
CA GLY A 17 -26.06 20.18 -12.49
C GLY A 17 -24.55 20.13 -12.71
N LEU A 18 -23.97 21.29 -13.03
CA LEU A 18 -22.54 21.46 -13.35
C LEU A 18 -21.65 21.14 -12.14
N TRP A 19 -21.98 21.69 -10.99
CA TRP A 19 -21.20 21.49 -9.73
C TRP A 19 -21.17 20.03 -9.29
N GLY A 20 -22.29 19.32 -9.42
CA GLY A 20 -22.35 17.90 -9.12
C GLY A 20 -21.44 17.09 -10.05
N ARG A 21 -21.39 17.42 -11.35
CA ARG A 21 -20.50 16.75 -12.32
C ARG A 21 -19.04 17.05 -12.06
N LEU A 22 -18.68 18.29 -11.73
CA LEU A 22 -17.31 18.69 -11.38
C LEU A 22 -16.84 17.95 -10.12
N ALA A 23 -17.66 17.93 -9.04
CA ALA A 23 -17.31 17.25 -7.80
C ALA A 23 -17.13 15.72 -7.96
N GLN A 24 -17.72 15.11 -9.00
CA GLN A 24 -17.56 13.68 -9.31
C GLN A 24 -16.41 13.40 -10.29
N PHE A 25 -15.77 14.42 -10.84
CA PHE A 25 -14.61 14.22 -11.71
C PHE A 25 -13.42 13.65 -10.92
N PRO A 26 -12.74 12.57 -11.39
CA PRO A 26 -11.73 11.87 -10.59
C PRO A 26 -10.63 12.75 -10.01
N LEU A 27 -10.06 13.68 -10.79
CA LEU A 27 -9.03 14.59 -10.29
C LEU A 27 -9.54 15.54 -9.21
N VAL A 28 -10.77 16.05 -9.35
CA VAL A 28 -11.40 16.88 -8.31
C VAL A 28 -11.63 16.08 -7.04
N ARG A 29 -12.01 14.82 -7.16
CA ARG A 29 -12.16 13.91 -6.00
C ARG A 29 -10.83 13.63 -5.30
N ILE A 30 -9.72 13.54 -6.05
CA ILE A 30 -8.38 13.44 -5.43
C ILE A 30 -8.12 14.67 -4.57
N LEU A 31 -8.33 15.87 -5.11
CA LEU A 31 -8.15 17.10 -4.34
C LEU A 31 -9.05 17.15 -3.10
N ILE A 32 -10.32 16.81 -3.25
CA ILE A 32 -11.28 16.81 -2.13
C ILE A 32 -10.86 15.81 -1.05
N VAL A 33 -10.50 14.55 -1.40
CA VAL A 33 -10.12 13.56 -0.40
C VAL A 33 -8.80 13.92 0.29
N VAL A 34 -7.86 14.53 -0.41
CA VAL A 34 -6.65 15.08 0.21
C VAL A 34 -7.00 16.13 1.25
N LEU A 35 -7.93 17.06 0.94
CA LEU A 35 -8.41 18.03 1.91
C LEU A 35 -9.10 17.39 3.13
N PHE A 36 -9.81 16.26 2.94
CA PHE A 36 -10.40 15.50 4.05
C PHE A 36 -9.34 14.86 4.95
N LEU A 37 -8.14 14.57 4.42
CA LEU A 37 -7.04 13.96 5.18
C LEU A 37 -6.11 15.00 5.82
N VAL A 38 -6.24 16.30 5.50
CA VAL A 38 -5.44 17.36 6.13
C VAL A 38 -5.56 17.34 7.67
N PRO A 39 -6.76 17.20 8.29
CA PRO A 39 -6.87 17.13 9.74
C PRO A 39 -6.07 15.98 10.37
N GLU A 40 -6.00 14.83 9.70
CA GLU A 40 -5.18 13.70 10.15
C GLU A 40 -3.70 14.03 10.08
N ALA A 41 -3.22 14.53 8.94
CA ALA A 41 -1.82 14.91 8.78
C ALA A 41 -1.39 16.00 9.78
N MET A 42 -2.29 16.94 10.10
CA MET A 42 -2.05 17.94 11.15
C MET A 42 -2.03 17.30 12.54
N PHE A 43 -2.97 16.41 12.85
CA PHE A 43 -3.01 15.70 14.12
C PHE A 43 -1.72 14.90 14.34
N HIS A 44 -1.31 14.11 13.37
CA HIS A 44 -0.08 13.33 13.40
C HIS A 44 1.14 14.24 13.66
N ASN A 45 1.34 15.24 12.82
CA ASN A 45 2.50 16.13 12.90
C ASN A 45 2.55 16.87 14.24
N LEU A 46 1.46 17.48 14.68
CA LEU A 46 1.40 18.20 15.95
C LEU A 46 1.62 17.27 17.13
N THR A 47 1.08 16.06 17.11
CA THR A 47 1.25 15.11 18.21
C THR A 47 2.68 14.59 18.26
N ILE A 48 3.27 14.19 17.14
CA ILE A 48 4.65 13.70 17.10
C ILE A 48 5.61 14.80 17.57
N VAL A 49 5.63 15.95 16.89
CA VAL A 49 6.62 17.01 17.14
C VAL A 49 6.48 17.64 18.53
N HIS A 50 5.25 17.83 19.04
CA HIS A 50 5.04 18.59 20.27
C HIS A 50 4.94 17.72 21.52
N ILE A 51 4.57 16.45 21.37
CA ILE A 51 4.32 15.57 22.50
C ILE A 51 5.28 14.38 22.48
N VAL A 52 5.26 13.57 21.42
CA VAL A 52 5.97 12.28 21.38
C VAL A 52 7.46 12.48 21.44
N GLU A 53 8.05 13.38 20.66
CA GLU A 53 9.50 13.63 20.64
C GLU A 53 10.07 14.12 21.97
N LYS A 54 9.23 14.65 22.85
CA LYS A 54 9.63 15.14 24.19
C LYS A 54 9.54 14.08 25.28
N MET A 55 9.05 12.89 24.95
CA MET A 55 8.86 11.83 25.93
C MET A 55 10.16 11.01 26.11
N PRO A 56 10.53 10.65 27.35
CA PRO A 56 11.64 9.74 27.59
C PRO A 56 11.24 8.30 27.20
N HIS A 57 12.24 7.47 26.83
CA HIS A 57 12.04 6.03 26.69
C HIS A 57 11.65 5.38 28.03
N PRO A 58 10.73 4.39 28.07
CA PRO A 58 10.10 3.73 26.93
C PRO A 58 8.80 4.42 26.44
N TRP A 59 8.33 5.47 27.11
CA TRP A 59 7.04 6.11 26.83
C TRP A 59 6.94 6.69 25.41
N PHE A 60 8.09 7.15 24.88
CA PHE A 60 8.19 7.58 23.47
C PHE A 60 7.62 6.53 22.51
N THR A 61 8.11 5.30 22.58
CA THR A 61 7.70 4.22 21.67
C THR A 61 6.23 3.84 21.85
N VAL A 62 5.77 3.72 23.11
CA VAL A 62 4.38 3.39 23.41
C VAL A 62 3.43 4.46 22.90
N LEU A 63 3.76 5.74 23.10
CA LEU A 63 2.92 6.83 22.63
C LEU A 63 2.91 6.93 21.10
N LEU A 64 4.04 6.69 20.46
CA LEU A 64 4.13 6.62 18.99
C LEU A 64 3.23 5.52 18.42
N ASP A 65 3.21 4.33 19.02
CA ASP A 65 2.33 3.24 18.64
C ASP A 65 0.86 3.62 18.78
N VAL A 66 0.48 4.25 19.89
CA VAL A 66 -0.90 4.71 20.14
C VAL A 66 -1.31 5.75 19.09
N VAL A 67 -0.47 6.74 18.82
CA VAL A 67 -0.73 7.76 17.80
C VAL A 67 -0.91 7.12 16.44
N SER A 68 -0.03 6.20 16.04
CA SER A 68 -0.11 5.52 14.75
C SER A 68 -1.40 4.71 14.59
N ILE A 69 -1.91 4.09 15.66
CA ILE A 69 -3.21 3.39 15.64
C ILE A 69 -4.37 4.41 15.50
N LEU A 70 -4.29 5.53 16.20
CA LEU A 70 -5.30 6.59 16.12
C LEU A 70 -5.32 7.25 14.73
N ASP A 71 -4.17 7.42 14.08
CA ASP A 71 -4.06 7.91 12.70
C ASP A 71 -4.83 6.99 11.74
N VAL A 72 -4.63 5.67 11.83
CA VAL A 72 -5.38 4.70 11.02
C VAL A 72 -6.89 4.83 11.26
N ALA A 73 -7.31 4.92 12.52
CA ALA A 73 -8.74 5.06 12.86
C ALA A 73 -9.32 6.36 12.28
N LEU A 74 -8.57 7.46 12.38
CA LEU A 74 -8.96 8.77 11.87
C LEU A 74 -9.04 8.76 10.33
N VAL A 75 -8.07 8.18 9.64
CA VAL A 75 -8.09 8.03 8.17
C VAL A 75 -9.29 7.20 7.71
N VAL A 76 -9.59 6.09 8.37
CA VAL A 76 -10.78 5.26 8.07
C VAL A 76 -12.06 6.07 8.28
N PHE A 77 -12.15 6.82 9.36
CA PHE A 77 -13.29 7.68 9.65
C PHE A 77 -13.46 8.77 8.58
N LEU A 78 -12.42 9.56 8.32
CA LEU A 78 -12.45 10.66 7.35
C LEU A 78 -12.75 10.18 5.93
N TYR A 79 -12.10 9.11 5.49
CA TYR A 79 -12.37 8.52 4.18
C TYR A 79 -13.81 7.99 4.07
N SER A 80 -14.35 7.38 5.14
CA SER A 80 -15.73 6.90 5.16
C SER A 80 -16.73 8.07 5.08
N ARG A 81 -16.42 9.22 5.68
CA ARG A 81 -17.21 10.46 5.53
C ARG A 81 -17.11 11.02 4.12
N TYR A 82 -15.90 11.08 3.58
CA TYR A 82 -15.68 11.50 2.19
C TYR A 82 -16.49 10.65 1.19
N THR A 83 -16.41 9.33 1.26
CA THR A 83 -17.15 8.46 0.33
C THR A 83 -18.66 8.64 0.47
N ARG A 84 -19.17 8.80 1.71
CA ARG A 84 -20.59 9.00 1.97
C ARG A 84 -21.09 10.37 1.48
N TRP A 85 -20.34 11.43 1.73
CA TRP A 85 -20.80 12.80 1.43
C TRP A 85 -20.51 13.22 0.00
N ILE A 86 -19.34 12.88 -0.52
CA ILE A 86 -18.89 13.31 -1.84
C ILE A 86 -19.21 12.24 -2.91
N GLU A 87 -18.80 10.99 -2.67
CA GLU A 87 -19.01 9.92 -3.65
C GLU A 87 -20.42 9.30 -3.59
N LYS A 88 -21.21 9.63 -2.55
CA LYS A 88 -22.58 9.14 -2.34
C LYS A 88 -22.68 7.61 -2.30
N ARG A 89 -21.67 6.94 -1.74
CA ARG A 89 -21.60 5.49 -1.61
C ARG A 89 -20.99 5.06 -0.26
N PRO A 90 -21.19 3.82 0.20
CA PRO A 90 -20.45 3.29 1.34
C PRO A 90 -18.97 3.07 0.97
N ALA A 91 -18.09 3.07 1.99
CA ALA A 91 -16.66 2.74 1.84
C ALA A 91 -16.49 1.20 1.77
N VAL A 92 -16.85 0.61 0.64
CA VAL A 92 -16.81 -0.85 0.39
C VAL A 92 -15.40 -1.44 0.49
N GLU A 93 -14.39 -0.60 0.34
CA GLU A 93 -12.98 -0.95 0.47
C GLU A 93 -12.65 -1.51 1.86
N PHE A 94 -13.40 -1.11 2.89
CA PHE A 94 -13.24 -1.57 4.28
C PHE A 94 -14.20 -2.70 4.68
N GLY A 95 -14.95 -3.26 3.74
CA GLY A 95 -15.90 -4.32 4.06
C GLY A 95 -15.26 -5.45 4.90
N LEU A 96 -15.84 -5.82 6.04
CA LEU A 96 -15.23 -6.77 6.99
C LEU A 96 -15.40 -8.25 6.62
N ARG A 97 -16.41 -8.58 5.79
CA ARG A 97 -16.67 -9.99 5.42
C ARG A 97 -15.48 -10.58 4.67
N GLY A 98 -14.81 -11.56 5.27
CA GLY A 98 -13.60 -12.21 4.71
C GLY A 98 -12.31 -11.39 4.85
N ALA A 99 -12.31 -10.27 5.60
CA ALA A 99 -11.17 -9.38 5.79
C ALA A 99 -9.93 -10.13 6.32
N GLY A 100 -10.06 -10.90 7.39
CA GLY A 100 -8.95 -11.67 7.96
C GLY A 100 -8.38 -12.70 6.99
N ARG A 101 -9.24 -13.36 6.19
CA ARG A 101 -8.77 -14.29 5.16
C ARG A 101 -8.00 -13.60 4.04
N GLU A 102 -8.49 -12.45 3.59
CA GLU A 102 -7.79 -11.65 2.58
C GLU A 102 -6.45 -11.13 3.11
N PHE A 103 -6.44 -10.58 4.33
CA PHE A 103 -5.21 -10.11 4.98
C PHE A 103 -4.20 -11.24 5.15
N GLY A 104 -4.61 -12.37 5.72
CA GLY A 104 -3.73 -13.52 5.93
C GLY A 104 -3.19 -14.11 4.62
N ALA A 105 -3.99 -14.14 3.56
CA ALA A 105 -3.53 -14.60 2.25
C ALA A 105 -2.49 -13.64 1.65
N GLY A 106 -2.70 -12.32 1.78
CA GLY A 106 -1.72 -11.33 1.37
C GLY A 106 -0.43 -11.40 2.17
N ALA A 107 -0.54 -11.50 3.49
CA ALA A 107 0.60 -11.64 4.39
C ALA A 107 1.43 -12.88 4.06
N LEU A 108 0.77 -14.03 3.86
CA LEU A 108 1.46 -15.28 3.50
C LEU A 108 2.26 -15.15 2.20
N ILE A 109 1.70 -14.51 1.18
CA ILE A 109 2.42 -14.29 -0.09
C ILE A 109 3.69 -13.48 0.17
N SER A 110 3.62 -12.39 0.93
CA SER A 110 4.79 -11.56 1.21
C SER A 110 5.81 -12.25 2.10
N VAL A 111 5.38 -13.01 3.12
CA VAL A 111 6.28 -13.84 3.92
C VAL A 111 7.08 -14.82 3.04
N LEU A 112 6.41 -15.46 2.07
CA LEU A 112 7.07 -16.36 1.13
C LEU A 112 8.04 -15.62 0.20
N LEU A 113 7.65 -14.45 -0.33
CA LEU A 113 8.50 -13.65 -1.21
C LEU A 113 9.77 -13.16 -0.49
N VAL A 114 9.60 -12.54 0.70
CA VAL A 114 10.72 -12.09 1.53
C VAL A 114 11.58 -13.27 1.96
N GLY A 115 10.95 -14.38 2.39
CA GLY A 115 11.67 -15.58 2.80
C GLY A 115 12.52 -16.20 1.69
N MET A 116 12.00 -16.22 0.44
CA MET A 116 12.77 -16.71 -0.70
C MET A 116 13.94 -15.76 -1.04
N ALA A 117 13.71 -14.45 -1.05
CA ALA A 117 14.75 -13.48 -1.35
C ALA A 117 15.82 -13.46 -0.24
N TRP A 118 15.41 -13.47 1.03
CA TRP A 118 16.31 -13.60 2.17
C TRP A 118 17.07 -14.93 2.15
N GLY A 119 16.40 -16.05 1.82
CA GLY A 119 17.04 -17.35 1.69
C GLY A 119 18.16 -17.36 0.64
N ALA A 120 17.99 -16.64 -0.47
CA ALA A 120 19.06 -16.48 -1.47
C ALA A 120 20.27 -15.71 -0.88
N ILE A 121 20.03 -14.67 -0.05
CA ILE A 121 21.08 -13.89 0.61
C ILE A 121 21.84 -14.79 1.61
N VAL A 122 21.12 -15.58 2.41
CA VAL A 122 21.73 -16.54 3.37
C VAL A 122 22.56 -17.60 2.66
N ILE A 123 22.02 -18.21 1.61
CA ILE A 123 22.75 -19.22 0.80
C ILE A 123 23.99 -18.60 0.15
N GLY A 124 23.91 -17.32 -0.24
CA GLY A 124 25.05 -16.55 -0.76
C GLY A 124 26.10 -16.18 0.30
N GLY A 125 25.90 -16.53 1.57
CA GLY A 125 26.80 -16.19 2.67
C GLY A 125 26.83 -14.70 3.04
N SER A 126 25.81 -13.95 2.62
CA SER A 126 25.75 -12.49 2.72
C SER A 126 24.90 -11.97 3.89
N TYR A 127 24.50 -12.85 4.83
CA TYR A 127 23.68 -12.51 5.99
C TYR A 127 24.24 -13.15 7.25
N ARG A 128 24.57 -12.33 8.25
CA ARG A 128 25.11 -12.79 9.51
C ARG A 128 24.31 -12.19 10.69
N VAL A 129 23.81 -13.04 11.57
CA VAL A 129 23.16 -12.61 12.81
C VAL A 129 24.24 -12.28 13.84
N LEU A 130 24.21 -11.06 14.38
CA LEU A 130 25.12 -10.56 15.41
C LEU A 130 24.49 -10.64 16.79
N GLY A 131 23.19 -10.45 16.89
CA GLY A 131 22.44 -10.46 18.14
C GLY A 131 20.95 -10.65 17.94
N VAL A 132 20.24 -10.80 19.06
CA VAL A 132 18.78 -10.95 19.10
C VAL A 132 18.27 -9.96 20.14
N ALA A 133 17.46 -9.01 19.71
CA ALA A 133 16.83 -8.03 20.59
C ALA A 133 15.69 -8.68 21.41
N HIS A 134 15.23 -7.96 22.43
CA HIS A 134 14.12 -8.44 23.26
C HIS A 134 12.84 -8.59 22.39
N PRO A 135 12.06 -9.70 22.53
CA PRO A 135 10.89 -9.98 21.68
C PRO A 135 9.81 -8.90 21.67
N TRP A 136 9.79 -8.02 22.69
CA TRP A 136 8.92 -6.84 22.73
C TRP A 136 9.01 -5.96 21.48
N ILE A 137 10.19 -5.91 20.85
CA ILE A 137 10.41 -5.15 19.62
C ILE A 137 9.48 -5.59 18.47
N LEU A 138 9.12 -6.87 18.43
CA LEU A 138 8.22 -7.41 17.42
C LEU A 138 6.81 -6.81 17.49
N LEU A 139 6.33 -6.48 18.69
CA LEU A 139 5.03 -5.82 18.84
C LEU A 139 5.08 -4.39 18.26
N HIS A 140 6.11 -3.62 18.62
CA HIS A 140 6.29 -2.28 18.06
C HIS A 140 6.49 -2.30 16.56
N ALA A 141 7.31 -3.23 16.04
CA ALA A 141 7.50 -3.42 14.61
C ALA A 141 6.17 -3.77 13.90
N ALA A 142 5.35 -4.67 14.48
CA ALA A 142 4.06 -5.04 13.91
C ALA A 142 3.09 -3.85 13.85
N ILE A 143 3.05 -3.02 14.89
CA ILE A 143 2.22 -1.80 14.91
C ILE A 143 2.75 -0.80 13.87
N ARG A 144 4.04 -0.48 13.92
CA ARG A 144 4.69 0.48 13.02
C ARG A 144 4.50 0.12 11.54
N PHE A 145 4.84 -1.12 11.16
CA PHE A 145 4.72 -1.57 9.77
C PHE A 145 3.28 -1.85 9.37
N GLY A 146 2.44 -2.28 10.31
CA GLY A 146 1.00 -2.46 10.08
C GLY A 146 0.32 -1.13 9.77
N THR A 147 0.50 -0.13 10.60
CA THR A 147 -0.13 1.20 10.45
C THR A 147 0.48 1.97 9.27
N GLY A 148 1.82 2.00 9.13
CA GLY A 148 2.49 2.66 8.02
C GLY A 148 2.10 2.07 6.67
N ALA A 149 2.06 0.74 6.53
CA ALA A 149 1.58 0.08 5.32
C ALA A 149 0.11 0.40 5.03
N PHE A 150 -0.76 0.48 6.05
CA PHE A 150 -2.15 0.85 5.87
C PHE A 150 -2.30 2.26 5.29
N LEU A 151 -1.58 3.24 5.85
CA LEU A 151 -1.61 4.64 5.37
C LEU A 151 -1.12 4.73 3.92
N GLN A 152 -0.05 4.03 3.58
CA GLN A 152 0.46 3.98 2.20
C GLN A 152 -0.54 3.28 1.26
N VAL A 153 -1.22 2.21 1.69
CA VAL A 153 -2.30 1.58 0.92
C VAL A 153 -3.44 2.56 0.67
N MET A 154 -3.81 3.36 1.65
CA MET A 154 -4.84 4.39 1.49
C MET A 154 -4.44 5.44 0.46
N ILE A 155 -3.26 5.99 0.56
CA ILE A 155 -2.79 7.06 -0.33
C ILE A 155 -2.63 6.56 -1.77
N PHE A 156 -1.83 5.50 -1.97
CA PHE A 156 -1.41 5.09 -3.32
C PHE A 156 -2.41 4.18 -4.02
N ARG A 157 -3.14 3.32 -3.29
CA ARG A 157 -4.04 2.32 -3.90
C ARG A 157 -5.50 2.75 -3.84
N VAL A 158 -5.98 3.16 -2.66
CA VAL A 158 -7.39 3.52 -2.48
C VAL A 158 -7.72 4.90 -3.06
N ILE A 159 -6.82 5.86 -2.95
CA ILE A 159 -7.05 7.22 -3.44
C ILE A 159 -6.45 7.38 -4.84
N LEU A 160 -5.13 7.35 -4.97
CA LEU A 160 -4.45 7.67 -6.22
C LEU A 160 -4.82 6.68 -7.33
N PHE A 161 -4.53 5.38 -7.14
CA PHE A 161 -4.79 4.39 -8.17
C PHE A 161 -6.29 4.26 -8.47
N ARG A 162 -7.15 4.11 -7.46
CA ARG A 162 -8.60 3.91 -7.71
C ARG A 162 -9.22 5.06 -8.50
N LEU A 163 -8.89 6.30 -8.15
CA LEU A 163 -9.48 7.46 -8.81
C LEU A 163 -8.90 7.70 -10.20
N THR A 164 -7.61 7.46 -10.40
CA THR A 164 -7.00 7.53 -11.74
C THR A 164 -7.41 6.36 -12.63
N ASP A 165 -7.61 5.16 -12.08
CA ASP A 165 -8.13 3.98 -12.81
C ASP A 165 -9.51 4.25 -13.42
N GLU A 166 -10.37 4.98 -12.72
CA GLU A 166 -11.65 5.43 -13.26
C GLU A 166 -11.50 6.33 -14.51
N LEU A 167 -10.42 7.10 -14.61
CA LEU A 167 -10.19 8.06 -15.70
C LEU A 167 -9.39 7.45 -16.85
N ILE A 168 -8.17 6.95 -16.56
CA ILE A 168 -7.20 6.55 -17.58
C ILE A 168 -7.11 5.03 -17.77
N GLY A 169 -7.89 4.25 -17.01
CA GLY A 169 -7.90 2.80 -17.07
C GLY A 169 -6.76 2.14 -16.29
N THR A 170 -6.92 0.84 -16.00
CA THR A 170 -6.12 0.14 -15.00
C THR A 170 -4.62 0.12 -15.31
N TYR A 171 -4.21 -0.13 -16.54
CA TYR A 171 -2.77 -0.25 -16.85
C TYR A 171 -2.04 1.09 -16.74
N ALA A 172 -2.63 2.17 -17.25
CA ALA A 172 -2.02 3.49 -17.15
C ALA A 172 -2.03 4.01 -15.70
N ALA A 173 -3.12 3.80 -14.96
CA ALA A 173 -3.21 4.17 -13.55
C ALA A 173 -2.23 3.37 -12.68
N LEU A 174 -2.02 2.09 -12.98
CA LEU A 174 -1.05 1.23 -12.31
C LEU A 174 0.38 1.76 -12.51
N ALA A 175 0.76 2.06 -13.76
CA ALA A 175 2.07 2.62 -14.05
C ALA A 175 2.29 3.97 -13.37
N LEU A 176 1.27 4.84 -13.38
CA LEU A 176 1.31 6.16 -12.73
C LEU A 176 1.47 6.02 -11.21
N ALA A 177 0.65 5.19 -10.56
CA ALA A 177 0.70 5.00 -9.11
C ALA A 177 2.04 4.42 -8.67
N ALA A 178 2.56 3.40 -9.39
CA ALA A 178 3.85 2.79 -9.09
C ALA A 178 5.02 3.77 -9.27
N MET A 179 4.99 4.61 -10.30
CA MET A 179 6.00 5.64 -10.51
C MET A 179 5.98 6.67 -9.37
N ILE A 180 4.81 7.16 -8.99
CA ILE A 180 4.67 8.14 -7.90
C ILE A 180 5.09 7.52 -6.57
N PHE A 181 4.75 6.25 -6.31
CA PHE A 181 5.17 5.54 -5.12
C PHE A 181 6.69 5.42 -5.04
N GLY A 182 7.35 4.97 -6.10
CA GLY A 182 8.81 4.86 -6.15
C GLY A 182 9.50 6.22 -5.93
N LEU A 183 9.03 7.28 -6.60
CA LEU A 183 9.59 8.62 -6.46
C LEU A 183 9.34 9.23 -5.07
N ALA A 184 8.21 8.92 -4.43
CA ALA A 184 7.93 9.38 -3.06
C ALA A 184 8.94 8.87 -2.04
N HIS A 185 9.59 7.72 -2.30
CA HIS A 185 10.63 7.17 -1.45
C HIS A 185 12.03 7.79 -1.66
N ALA A 186 12.18 8.73 -2.62
CA ALA A 186 13.44 9.44 -2.80
C ALA A 186 13.86 10.29 -1.58
N ILE A 187 12.90 10.59 -0.69
CA ILE A 187 13.15 11.32 0.56
C ILE A 187 13.84 10.46 1.64
N ASN A 188 13.80 9.13 1.53
CA ASN A 188 14.34 8.22 2.55
C ASN A 188 15.88 8.14 2.57
N GLY A 189 16.56 8.73 1.60
CA GLY A 189 18.00 8.52 1.40
C GLY A 189 18.32 7.16 0.78
N ASN A 190 19.60 6.92 0.50
CA ASN A 190 20.13 5.67 -0.07
C ASN A 190 19.41 5.16 -1.34
N LEU A 191 18.60 6.01 -2.01
CA LEU A 191 17.89 5.62 -3.22
C LEU A 191 18.87 5.40 -4.37
N THR A 192 18.89 4.18 -4.88
CA THR A 192 19.64 3.78 -6.07
C THR A 192 18.70 3.57 -7.26
N ALA A 193 19.25 3.47 -8.47
CA ALA A 193 18.45 3.13 -9.65
C ALA A 193 17.79 1.75 -9.52
N SER A 194 18.48 0.77 -8.92
CA SER A 194 17.92 -0.55 -8.62
C SER A 194 16.84 -0.48 -7.54
N GLY A 195 17.04 0.34 -6.51
CA GLY A 195 16.04 0.60 -5.47
C GLY A 195 14.75 1.21 -6.05
N LEU A 196 14.89 2.23 -6.89
CA LEU A 196 13.74 2.84 -7.57
C LEU A 196 13.01 1.81 -8.47
N ALA A 197 13.76 1.03 -9.25
CA ALA A 197 13.16 0.00 -10.10
C ALA A 197 12.45 -1.08 -9.26
N GLY A 198 13.07 -1.54 -8.17
CA GLY A 198 12.50 -2.50 -7.24
C GLY A 198 11.20 -1.99 -6.59
N LEU A 199 11.18 -0.73 -6.14
CA LEU A 199 9.97 -0.10 -5.59
C LEU A 199 8.85 0.00 -6.63
N ILE A 200 9.15 0.44 -7.85
CA ILE A 200 8.16 0.51 -8.92
C ILE A 200 7.57 -0.87 -9.19
N VAL A 201 8.41 -1.90 -9.30
CA VAL A 201 7.95 -3.28 -9.51
C VAL A 201 7.16 -3.81 -8.33
N GLY A 202 7.63 -3.57 -7.10
CA GLY A 202 6.92 -3.93 -5.87
C GLY A 202 5.55 -3.24 -5.77
N ASP A 203 5.46 -1.98 -6.17
CA ASP A 203 4.18 -1.27 -6.18
C ASP A 203 3.24 -1.76 -7.29
N VAL A 204 3.75 -2.13 -8.46
CA VAL A 204 2.95 -2.82 -9.50
C VAL A 204 2.29 -4.07 -8.94
N LEU A 205 3.01 -4.88 -8.15
CA LEU A 205 2.46 -6.05 -7.46
C LEU A 205 1.35 -5.64 -6.48
N LEU A 206 1.59 -4.63 -5.64
CA LEU A 206 0.62 -4.17 -4.64
C LEU A 206 -0.62 -3.52 -5.27
N VAL A 207 -0.45 -2.74 -6.34
CA VAL A 207 -1.58 -2.17 -7.10
C VAL A 207 -2.39 -3.27 -7.79
N ALA A 208 -1.73 -4.29 -8.37
CA ALA A 208 -2.42 -5.45 -8.94
C ALA A 208 -3.23 -6.22 -7.88
N ALA A 209 -2.70 -6.35 -6.66
CA ALA A 209 -3.39 -6.96 -5.53
C ALA A 209 -4.64 -6.16 -5.14
N PHE A 210 -4.57 -4.84 -5.09
CA PHE A 210 -5.73 -3.99 -4.86
C PHE A 210 -6.72 -4.07 -6.02
N ALA A 211 -6.26 -4.02 -7.26
CA ALA A 211 -7.12 -4.16 -8.45
C ALA A 211 -7.90 -5.48 -8.44
N LEU A 212 -7.29 -6.57 -7.97
CA LEU A 212 -7.94 -7.89 -7.87
C LEU A 212 -9.11 -7.93 -6.89
N THR A 213 -9.00 -7.26 -5.75
CA THR A 213 -9.98 -7.35 -4.66
C THR A 213 -10.85 -6.12 -4.51
N ARG A 214 -10.35 -4.95 -4.94
CA ARG A 214 -10.94 -3.62 -4.70
C ARG A 214 -11.17 -3.34 -3.21
N ARG A 215 -10.39 -4.00 -2.34
CA ARG A 215 -10.45 -3.89 -0.88
C ARG A 215 -9.05 -3.76 -0.32
N VAL A 216 -8.94 -3.14 0.86
CA VAL A 216 -7.65 -2.88 1.50
C VAL A 216 -6.97 -4.14 2.04
N TRP A 217 -7.74 -5.15 2.47
CA TRP A 217 -7.25 -6.22 3.32
C TRP A 217 -6.13 -7.05 2.69
N PHE A 218 -6.30 -7.48 1.43
CA PHE A 218 -5.30 -8.32 0.77
C PHE A 218 -4.00 -7.57 0.53
N VAL A 219 -4.08 -6.36 -0.02
CA VAL A 219 -2.90 -5.52 -0.29
C VAL A 219 -2.26 -5.01 0.98
N TRP A 220 -3.05 -4.71 2.02
CA TRP A 220 -2.52 -4.32 3.32
C TRP A 220 -1.73 -5.47 3.97
N GLY A 221 -2.29 -6.69 3.97
CA GLY A 221 -1.58 -7.87 4.45
C GLY A 221 -0.25 -8.10 3.73
N MET A 222 -0.24 -7.93 2.40
CA MET A 222 1.00 -8.03 1.62
C MET A 222 2.04 -6.99 2.05
N HIS A 223 1.65 -5.71 2.07
CA HIS A 223 2.57 -4.62 2.35
C HIS A 223 3.08 -4.64 3.80
N ALA A 224 2.18 -4.82 4.77
CA ALA A 224 2.54 -4.89 6.18
C ALA A 224 3.48 -6.07 6.48
N ALA A 225 3.18 -7.25 5.95
CA ALA A 225 4.01 -8.44 6.18
C ALA A 225 5.37 -8.35 5.48
N TRP A 226 5.44 -7.72 4.30
CA TRP A 226 6.72 -7.45 3.65
C TRP A 226 7.64 -6.64 4.55
N ASN A 227 7.19 -5.44 4.96
CA ASN A 227 7.99 -4.53 5.77
C ASN A 227 8.30 -5.12 7.16
N PHE A 228 7.32 -5.76 7.80
CA PHE A 228 7.50 -6.41 9.09
C PHE A 228 8.55 -7.51 9.04
N CYS A 229 8.51 -8.39 8.02
CA CYS A 229 9.50 -9.47 7.90
C CYS A 229 10.88 -8.92 7.58
N GLN A 230 10.98 -8.01 6.60
CA GLN A 230 12.25 -7.49 6.11
C GLN A 230 13.01 -6.73 7.19
N ASP A 231 12.39 -5.73 7.78
CA ASP A 231 13.02 -4.86 8.79
C ASP A 231 12.73 -5.38 10.21
N GLY A 232 11.45 -5.48 10.61
CA GLY A 232 11.08 -5.81 11.98
C GLY A 232 11.61 -7.13 12.50
N VAL A 233 11.69 -8.16 11.63
CA VAL A 233 12.19 -9.50 12.00
C VAL A 233 13.64 -9.68 11.58
N LEU A 234 13.93 -9.49 10.28
CA LEU A 234 15.22 -9.84 9.69
C LEU A 234 16.29 -8.73 9.79
N GLY A 235 15.96 -7.54 10.32
CA GLY A 235 16.90 -6.47 10.54
C GLY A 235 17.54 -5.92 9.25
N MET A 236 16.90 -6.10 8.11
CA MET A 236 17.42 -5.60 6.84
C MET A 236 16.89 -4.19 6.55
N PRO A 237 17.68 -3.32 5.88
CA PRO A 237 17.21 -2.02 5.45
C PRO A 237 15.87 -2.10 4.71
N ASN A 238 15.00 -1.10 4.89
CA ASN A 238 13.68 -1.07 4.27
C ASN A 238 13.52 0.25 3.51
N SER A 239 13.48 0.17 2.17
CA SER A 239 13.30 1.31 1.27
C SER A 239 14.28 2.47 1.56
N GLY A 240 15.54 2.16 1.87
CA GLY A 240 16.60 3.12 2.15
C GLY A 240 16.67 3.60 3.61
N VAL A 241 15.80 3.13 4.51
CA VAL A 241 15.85 3.39 5.94
C VAL A 241 16.66 2.26 6.63
N THR A 242 17.68 2.62 7.38
CA THR A 242 18.67 1.67 7.95
C THR A 242 18.71 1.63 9.48
N GLU A 243 18.08 2.60 10.16
CA GLU A 243 18.30 2.83 11.59
C GLU A 243 17.09 2.47 12.49
N LEU A 244 16.23 1.57 12.05
CA LEU A 244 15.07 1.17 12.83
C LEU A 244 15.40 -0.03 13.73
N PRO A 245 14.91 -0.05 14.99
CA PRO A 245 15.10 -1.18 15.87
C PRO A 245 14.41 -2.42 15.32
N SER A 246 15.13 -3.53 15.24
CA SER A 246 14.71 -4.82 14.68
C SER A 246 14.92 -5.95 15.68
N TRP A 247 14.24 -7.08 15.47
CA TRP A 247 14.41 -8.24 16.36
C TRP A 247 15.78 -8.91 16.20
N LEU A 248 16.23 -9.10 14.96
CA LEU A 248 17.57 -9.57 14.68
C LEU A 248 18.50 -8.38 14.43
N GLU A 249 19.61 -8.35 15.15
CA GLU A 249 20.73 -7.46 14.86
C GLU A 249 21.63 -8.19 13.86
N VAL A 250 21.84 -7.59 12.68
CA VAL A 250 22.45 -8.30 11.56
C VAL A 250 23.51 -7.46 10.85
N GLU A 251 24.39 -8.17 10.17
CA GLU A 251 25.29 -7.62 9.19
C GLU A 251 24.99 -8.25 7.83
N VAL A 252 24.76 -7.41 6.84
CA VAL A 252 24.47 -7.83 5.47
C VAL A 252 25.55 -7.31 4.55
N GLU A 253 26.44 -8.21 4.12
CA GLU A 253 27.56 -7.90 3.25
C GLU A 253 27.49 -8.71 1.96
N GLY A 254 27.64 -8.06 0.82
CA GLY A 254 27.65 -8.77 -0.47
C GLY A 254 27.26 -7.87 -1.64
N PRO A 255 27.21 -8.43 -2.84
CA PRO A 255 26.90 -7.65 -4.02
C PRO A 255 25.46 -7.14 -3.98
N TRP A 256 25.26 -5.89 -4.38
CA TRP A 256 23.97 -5.21 -4.35
C TRP A 256 22.85 -5.97 -5.09
N TRP A 257 23.18 -6.67 -6.18
CA TRP A 257 22.18 -7.42 -6.93
C TRP A 257 21.59 -8.60 -6.13
N LEU A 258 22.30 -9.09 -5.11
CA LEU A 258 21.85 -10.15 -4.21
C LEU A 258 21.17 -9.57 -2.96
N THR A 259 21.83 -8.62 -2.29
CA THR A 259 21.40 -8.09 -0.97
C THR A 259 20.45 -6.91 -1.08
N GLY A 260 20.51 -6.14 -2.18
CA GLY A 260 19.87 -4.85 -2.34
C GLY A 260 20.67 -3.67 -1.76
N GLY A 261 21.84 -3.96 -1.12
CA GLY A 261 22.70 -2.96 -0.49
C GLY A 261 22.00 -2.19 0.64
N GLU A 262 22.38 -0.93 0.82
CA GLU A 262 21.80 -0.04 1.86
C GLU A 262 20.33 0.35 1.60
N PHE A 263 19.82 0.08 0.41
CA PHE A 263 18.42 0.35 0.10
C PHE A 263 17.49 -0.73 0.68
N GLY A 264 17.96 -1.98 0.70
CA GLY A 264 17.21 -3.11 1.20
C GLY A 264 16.86 -4.14 0.12
N ILE A 265 16.25 -5.24 0.56
CA ILE A 265 15.98 -6.43 -0.25
C ILE A 265 15.15 -6.13 -1.52
N GLU A 266 14.35 -5.06 -1.51
CA GLU A 266 13.55 -4.60 -2.65
C GLU A 266 14.41 -4.27 -3.88
N ALA A 267 15.64 -3.80 -3.67
CA ALA A 267 16.58 -3.50 -4.74
C ALA A 267 17.30 -4.75 -5.29
N SER A 268 17.12 -5.92 -4.66
CA SER A 268 17.72 -7.16 -5.12
C SER A 268 17.04 -7.70 -6.38
N VAL A 269 17.83 -8.37 -7.22
CA VAL A 269 17.32 -9.02 -8.44
C VAL A 269 16.31 -10.12 -8.09
N THR A 270 16.55 -10.87 -7.02
CA THR A 270 15.67 -11.96 -6.59
C THR A 270 14.29 -11.42 -6.18
N ALA A 271 14.22 -10.40 -5.31
CA ALA A 271 12.96 -9.81 -4.89
C ALA A 271 12.20 -9.19 -6.06
N THR A 272 12.92 -8.48 -6.95
CA THR A 272 12.33 -7.88 -8.15
C THR A 272 11.75 -8.96 -9.08
N ALA A 273 12.48 -10.02 -9.38
CA ALA A 273 12.01 -11.10 -10.25
C ALA A 273 10.77 -11.83 -9.67
N LEU A 274 10.80 -12.14 -8.38
CA LEU A 274 9.66 -12.74 -7.67
C LEU A 274 8.44 -11.83 -7.67
N SER A 275 8.63 -10.53 -7.46
CA SER A 275 7.55 -9.54 -7.49
C SER A 275 6.92 -9.43 -8.88
N ILE A 276 7.72 -9.47 -9.95
CA ILE A 276 7.22 -9.52 -11.34
C ILE A 276 6.37 -10.77 -11.55
N LEU A 277 6.89 -11.95 -11.20
CA LEU A 277 6.21 -13.22 -11.40
C LEU A 277 4.83 -13.25 -10.73
N VAL A 278 4.79 -12.90 -9.45
CA VAL A 278 3.56 -12.90 -8.65
C VAL A 278 2.63 -11.76 -9.10
N GLY A 279 3.17 -10.58 -9.39
CA GLY A 279 2.40 -9.42 -9.86
C GLY A 279 1.69 -9.68 -11.18
N VAL A 280 2.38 -10.31 -12.14
CA VAL A 280 1.78 -10.73 -13.42
C VAL A 280 0.65 -11.74 -13.17
N GLY A 281 0.87 -12.76 -12.32
CA GLY A 281 -0.17 -13.74 -11.99
C GLY A 281 -1.42 -13.12 -11.35
N ILE A 282 -1.22 -12.18 -10.41
CA ILE A 282 -2.33 -11.45 -9.77
C ILE A 282 -3.06 -10.57 -10.79
N LEU A 283 -2.34 -9.87 -11.67
CA LEU A 283 -2.92 -8.99 -12.68
C LEU A 283 -3.73 -9.78 -13.73
N GLN A 284 -3.21 -10.95 -14.16
CA GLN A 284 -3.94 -11.86 -15.04
C GLN A 284 -5.25 -12.34 -14.38
N ARG A 285 -5.21 -12.65 -13.08
CA ARG A 285 -6.40 -13.04 -12.32
C ARG A 285 -7.38 -11.88 -12.17
N ALA A 286 -6.90 -10.65 -11.95
CA ALA A 286 -7.74 -9.46 -11.94
C ALA A 286 -8.43 -9.25 -13.29
N ARG A 287 -7.69 -9.41 -14.39
CA ARG A 287 -8.24 -9.36 -15.76
C ARG A 287 -9.30 -10.44 -16.00
N ALA A 288 -9.02 -11.68 -15.63
CA ALA A 288 -9.96 -12.79 -15.77
C ALA A 288 -11.26 -12.60 -14.96
N ARG A 289 -11.21 -11.79 -13.89
CA ARG A 289 -12.36 -11.42 -13.06
C ARG A 289 -13.08 -10.15 -13.54
N GLY A 290 -12.69 -9.57 -14.67
CA GLY A 290 -13.28 -8.34 -15.17
C GLY A 290 -12.98 -7.09 -14.33
N GLN A 291 -11.91 -7.12 -13.52
CA GLN A 291 -11.52 -6.00 -12.63
C GLN A 291 -10.63 -4.95 -13.32
N VAL A 292 -10.25 -5.20 -14.58
CA VAL A 292 -9.43 -4.29 -15.39
C VAL A 292 -10.36 -3.35 -16.18
N LEU A 293 -10.24 -2.05 -15.92
CA LEU A 293 -11.03 -1.02 -16.57
C LEU A 293 -10.33 -0.50 -17.83
N ARG A 294 -11.15 -0.19 -18.86
CA ARG A 294 -10.69 0.59 -20.01
C ARG A 294 -10.71 2.09 -19.67
N PRO A 295 -9.89 2.94 -20.30
CA PRO A 295 -9.98 4.38 -20.19
C PRO A 295 -11.39 4.90 -20.46
N VAL A 296 -11.81 5.98 -19.80
CA VAL A 296 -13.17 6.53 -19.92
C VAL A 296 -13.56 6.83 -21.36
N TRP A 297 -12.63 7.30 -22.19
CA TRP A 297 -12.87 7.60 -23.61
C TRP A 297 -12.97 6.37 -24.52
N LYS A 298 -12.69 5.17 -24.00
CA LYS A 298 -12.84 3.88 -24.72
C LYS A 298 -13.99 3.03 -24.17
N ARG A 299 -14.79 3.57 -23.24
CA ARG A 299 -15.97 2.88 -22.69
C ARG A 299 -17.16 3.20 -23.57
N VAL A 300 -17.78 2.18 -24.16
CA VAL A 300 -19.07 2.34 -24.82
C VAL A 300 -20.09 2.64 -23.72
N VAL A 301 -20.75 3.78 -23.80
CA VAL A 301 -21.94 4.07 -22.99
C VAL A 301 -23.05 3.24 -23.62
N GLU A 302 -23.36 2.08 -23.06
CA GLU A 302 -24.61 1.39 -23.37
C GLU A 302 -25.71 2.34 -22.89
N LEU A 303 -26.36 3.00 -23.87
CA LEU A 303 -27.61 3.72 -23.58
C LEU A 303 -28.63 2.66 -23.17
N PRO A 304 -29.42 2.90 -22.12
CA PRO A 304 -30.54 2.01 -21.81
C PRO A 304 -31.38 1.84 -23.06
N ASP A 305 -31.73 0.59 -23.35
CA ASP A 305 -32.56 0.24 -24.47
C ASP A 305 -33.89 1.04 -24.37
N PRO A 306 -34.20 1.94 -25.30
CA PRO A 306 -35.42 2.75 -25.22
C PRO A 306 -36.70 1.92 -25.37
N LEU A 307 -36.60 0.59 -25.56
CA LEU A 307 -37.75 -0.32 -25.77
C LEU A 307 -38.08 -1.15 -24.50
N VAL A 308 -37.48 -0.88 -23.34
CA VAL A 308 -37.86 -1.50 -22.06
C VAL A 308 -38.54 -0.44 -21.19
N GLU A 309 -39.73 -0.07 -21.51
CA GLU A 309 -40.76 0.48 -20.61
C GLU A 309 -41.90 -0.53 -20.43
#